data_eb2f57db8f8cfe415c93befb039148dc
#
_entry.id   eb2f57db8f8cfe415c93befb039148dc
#
_cell.length_a   1.000
_cell.length_b   1.000
_cell.length_c   1.000
_cell.angle_alpha   90.00
_cell.angle_beta   90.00
_cell.angle_gamma   90.00
#
_symmetry.space_group_name_H-M   'P 1'
#
loop_
_entity.id
_entity.type
_entity.pdbx_description
1 polymer ?
#
loop_
_entity_poly.entity_id
_entity_poly.type
_entity_poly.pdbx_seq_one_letter_code
_entity_poly.pdbx_strand_id
1 'polypeptide(L)'
;MTYFDHSKINLYNNIEQSKAFTCPNCGGFASHEWRAISVFFNPFREIETPFIIIAKCQACQEYSIWLTDNKTIHENKAISVLENSEKLLYPIKILGVPSPNQDMPDDVKEIYIEASEILDKSPRSSAALSRLAIEKLVDHLKAEGKDLNNKIGYLVRQGMPIEIQQMLDSVRVVGNNAVHPGQIDLKDNKELAASLLTFVNLIVDNRISQPKKIKSVYDSLPESYRKAIDRRDN
;
A
#
# COMPACT_ATOMS: atom_id res chain seq x y z
N MET A 1 21.05 -19.75 -25.05
CA MET A 1 19.82 -19.92 -24.24
C MET A 1 20.02 -21.19 -23.43
N THR A 2 20.39 -21.08 -22.16
CA THR A 2 20.49 -22.22 -21.26
C THR A 2 19.11 -22.58 -20.78
N TYR A 3 18.62 -23.74 -21.18
CA TYR A 3 17.34 -24.27 -20.70
C TYR A 3 17.42 -24.49 -19.19
N PHE A 4 16.47 -23.95 -18.47
CA PHE A 4 16.30 -24.14 -17.04
C PHE A 4 15.91 -25.62 -16.81
N ASP A 5 16.76 -26.37 -16.11
CA ASP A 5 16.49 -27.78 -15.83
C ASP A 5 15.53 -27.89 -14.63
N HIS A 6 14.26 -28.11 -14.92
CA HIS A 6 13.19 -28.24 -13.91
C HIS A 6 13.38 -29.44 -12.96
N SER A 7 14.22 -30.41 -13.29
CA SER A 7 14.47 -31.58 -12.44
C SER A 7 15.25 -31.25 -11.17
N LYS A 8 15.84 -30.05 -11.09
CA LYS A 8 16.64 -29.57 -9.96
C LYS A 8 15.87 -28.70 -8.97
N ILE A 9 14.55 -28.53 -9.15
CA ILE A 9 13.69 -27.79 -8.20
C ILE A 9 13.15 -28.79 -7.18
N ASN A 10 13.65 -28.73 -5.95
CA ASN A 10 13.08 -29.49 -4.84
C ASN A 10 12.00 -28.66 -4.16
N LEU A 11 10.75 -29.15 -4.23
CA LEU A 11 9.61 -28.59 -3.52
C LEU A 11 9.50 -29.27 -2.16
N TYR A 12 9.67 -28.51 -1.10
CA TYR A 12 9.42 -28.97 0.26
C TYR A 12 7.97 -28.65 0.63
N ASN A 13 7.12 -29.68 0.66
CA ASN A 13 5.69 -29.55 0.95
C ASN A 13 5.35 -29.55 2.45
N ASN A 14 6.31 -29.87 3.31
CA ASN A 14 6.12 -30.00 4.76
C ASN A 14 6.75 -28.82 5.50
N ILE A 15 6.14 -27.67 5.37
CA ILE A 15 6.39 -26.59 6.31
C ILE A 15 5.38 -26.78 7.43
N GLU A 16 5.86 -26.96 8.67
CA GLU A 16 5.00 -27.04 9.83
C GLU A 16 4.09 -25.81 9.88
N GLN A 17 2.79 -26.10 9.92
CA GLN A 17 1.74 -25.16 9.59
C GLN A 17 1.69 -23.95 10.50
N SER A 18 1.58 -22.85 9.82
CA SER A 18 0.60 -21.80 10.09
C SER A 18 0.60 -21.23 11.50
N LYS A 19 1.61 -20.45 11.79
CA LYS A 19 1.31 -19.28 12.60
C LYS A 19 0.54 -18.32 11.70
N ALA A 20 -0.66 -17.91 12.14
CA ALA A 20 -1.36 -16.82 11.52
C ALA A 20 -0.52 -15.54 11.69
N PHE A 21 -0.43 -14.74 10.64
CA PHE A 21 0.27 -13.45 10.69
C PHE A 21 -0.49 -12.41 9.85
N THR A 22 -0.10 -11.15 10.00
CA THR A 22 -0.71 -10.07 9.23
C THR A 22 -0.30 -10.17 7.78
N CYS A 23 -1.27 -10.48 6.91
CA CYS A 23 -1.04 -10.64 5.49
C CYS A 23 -0.47 -9.37 4.86
N PRO A 24 0.66 -9.46 4.13
CA PRO A 24 1.21 -8.28 3.47
C PRO A 24 0.34 -7.74 2.33
N ASN A 25 -0.61 -8.50 1.77
CA ASN A 25 -1.50 -8.01 0.72
C ASN A 25 -2.74 -7.30 1.29
N CYS A 26 -3.50 -7.96 2.15
CA CYS A 26 -4.78 -7.41 2.63
C CYS A 26 -4.74 -6.75 4.00
N GLY A 27 -3.63 -6.89 4.75
CA GLY A 27 -3.51 -6.38 6.13
C GLY A 27 -4.28 -7.19 7.19
N GLY A 28 -5.06 -8.19 6.79
CA GLY A 28 -5.81 -9.07 7.70
C GLY A 28 -4.89 -10.08 8.40
N PHE A 29 -5.19 -10.38 9.68
CA PHE A 29 -4.53 -11.46 10.41
C PHE A 29 -5.18 -12.78 10.01
N ALA A 30 -4.44 -13.66 9.32
CA ALA A 30 -4.97 -14.90 8.75
C ALA A 30 -3.93 -16.02 8.74
N SER A 31 -4.41 -17.27 8.64
CA SER A 31 -3.55 -18.41 8.35
C SER A 31 -3.08 -18.37 6.89
N HIS A 32 -1.92 -18.97 6.64
CA HIS A 32 -1.31 -19.02 5.31
C HIS A 32 -0.90 -20.45 4.98
N GLU A 33 -1.05 -20.83 3.71
CA GLU A 33 -0.47 -22.03 3.15
C GLU A 33 0.95 -21.72 2.67
N TRP A 34 1.94 -22.49 3.14
CA TRP A 34 3.35 -22.24 2.90
C TRP A 34 3.97 -23.29 2.00
N ARG A 35 4.86 -22.86 1.10
CA ARG A 35 5.71 -23.74 0.29
C ARG A 35 7.11 -23.16 0.24
N ALA A 36 8.12 -24.01 0.43
CA ALA A 36 9.52 -23.62 0.28
C ALA A 36 10.08 -24.15 -1.04
N ILE A 37 10.90 -23.34 -1.69
CA ILE A 37 11.62 -23.68 -2.91
C ILE A 37 13.12 -23.56 -2.61
N SER A 38 13.86 -24.66 -2.75
CA SER A 38 15.32 -24.63 -2.76
C SER A 38 15.82 -24.74 -4.20
N VAL A 39 16.69 -23.83 -4.60
CA VAL A 39 17.29 -23.81 -5.95
C VAL A 39 18.64 -24.51 -5.99
N PHE A 40 19.28 -24.66 -4.81
CA PHE A 40 20.61 -25.27 -4.70
C PHE A 40 20.56 -26.46 -3.76
N PHE A 41 20.63 -27.66 -4.31
CA PHE A 41 20.71 -28.88 -3.54
C PHE A 41 22.12 -29.46 -3.66
N ASN A 42 22.83 -29.61 -2.53
CA ASN A 42 24.05 -30.37 -2.44
C ASN A 42 23.80 -31.58 -1.52
N PRO A 43 23.72 -32.81 -2.06
CA PRO A 43 23.41 -34.01 -1.27
C PRO A 43 24.50 -34.36 -0.24
N PHE A 44 25.66 -33.70 -0.27
CA PHE A 44 26.80 -33.98 0.58
C PHE A 44 27.14 -32.89 1.60
N ARG A 45 26.36 -31.82 1.65
CA ARG A 45 26.56 -30.74 2.62
C ARG A 45 25.23 -30.32 3.23
N GLU A 46 25.26 -29.97 4.51
CA GLU A 46 24.18 -29.22 5.14
C GLU A 46 23.91 -27.95 4.30
N ILE A 47 22.65 -27.73 3.97
CA ILE A 47 22.28 -26.66 3.03
C ILE A 47 22.36 -25.34 3.79
N GLU A 48 23.40 -24.57 3.52
CA GLU A 48 23.59 -23.20 4.02
C GLU A 48 23.09 -22.16 3.01
N THR A 49 22.00 -22.42 2.31
CA THR A 49 21.50 -21.49 1.29
C THR A 49 20.20 -20.85 1.73
N PRO A 50 19.97 -19.58 1.41
CA PRO A 50 18.67 -18.95 1.65
C PRO A 50 17.60 -19.68 0.82
N PHE A 51 16.40 -19.83 1.42
CA PHE A 51 15.23 -20.40 0.76
C PHE A 51 14.29 -19.30 0.32
N ILE A 52 13.63 -19.55 -0.81
CA ILE A 52 12.46 -18.78 -1.20
C ILE A 52 11.23 -19.49 -0.65
N ILE A 53 10.45 -18.78 0.13
CA ILE A 53 9.20 -19.28 0.70
C ILE A 53 8.05 -18.53 0.03
N ILE A 54 7.04 -19.28 -0.40
CA ILE A 54 5.79 -18.73 -0.93
C ILE A 54 4.69 -19.00 0.08
N ALA A 55 3.96 -17.95 0.46
CA ALA A 55 2.81 -18.04 1.34
C ALA A 55 1.54 -17.57 0.63
N LYS A 56 0.46 -18.38 0.71
CA LYS A 56 -0.86 -18.04 0.21
C LYS A 56 -1.77 -17.68 1.38
N CYS A 57 -2.28 -16.46 1.41
CA CYS A 57 -3.22 -16.02 2.44
C CYS A 57 -4.58 -16.71 2.30
N GLN A 58 -5.13 -17.26 3.37
CA GLN A 58 -6.44 -17.91 3.34
C GLN A 58 -7.60 -16.91 3.32
N ALA A 59 -7.36 -15.64 3.70
CA ALA A 59 -8.39 -14.60 3.67
C ALA A 59 -8.57 -13.96 2.28
N CYS A 60 -7.48 -13.46 1.67
CA CYS A 60 -7.54 -12.78 0.36
C CYS A 60 -7.12 -13.64 -0.83
N GLN A 61 -6.62 -14.86 -0.59
CA GLN A 61 -6.13 -15.82 -1.59
C GLN A 61 -4.88 -15.35 -2.38
N GLU A 62 -4.31 -14.19 -2.04
CA GLU A 62 -3.12 -13.65 -2.68
C GLU A 62 -1.83 -14.28 -2.12
N TYR A 63 -0.78 -14.23 -2.93
CA TYR A 63 0.53 -14.80 -2.62
C TYR A 63 1.49 -13.75 -2.08
N SER A 64 2.39 -14.18 -1.17
CA SER A 64 3.57 -13.43 -0.76
C SER A 64 4.82 -14.29 -0.89
N ILE A 65 5.96 -13.66 -1.20
CA ILE A 65 7.24 -14.33 -1.42
C ILE A 65 8.23 -13.76 -0.42
N TRP A 66 8.95 -14.66 0.25
CA TRP A 66 9.88 -14.34 1.31
C TRP A 66 11.23 -14.99 1.05
N LEU A 67 12.31 -14.33 1.47
CA LEU A 67 13.65 -14.89 1.55
C LEU A 67 13.93 -15.18 3.02
N THR A 68 14.37 -16.41 3.31
CA THR A 68 14.79 -16.78 4.67
C THR A 68 16.28 -17.02 4.72
N ASP A 69 16.94 -16.50 5.76
CA ASP A 69 18.37 -16.75 6.05
C ASP A 69 18.56 -18.01 6.90
N ASN A 70 17.53 -18.82 7.12
CA ASN A 70 17.59 -19.99 7.98
C ASN A 70 18.56 -21.03 7.42
N LYS A 71 19.65 -21.25 8.12
CA LYS A 71 20.81 -22.03 7.67
C LYS A 71 20.64 -23.54 7.85
N THR A 72 19.58 -24.04 8.47
CA THR A 72 19.50 -25.46 8.87
C THR A 72 18.14 -26.04 8.51
N ILE A 73 18.09 -26.77 7.38
CA ILE A 73 17.04 -27.74 7.11
C ILE A 73 17.63 -29.14 7.32
N HIS A 74 17.21 -29.79 8.37
CA HIS A 74 17.45 -31.23 8.55
C HIS A 74 16.44 -31.99 7.69
N GLU A 75 16.88 -33.04 7.00
CA GLU A 75 16.13 -33.84 6.01
C GLU A 75 14.73 -34.33 6.42
N ASN A 76 14.30 -34.16 7.66
CA ASN A 76 12.99 -34.58 8.18
C ASN A 76 12.36 -33.61 9.19
N LYS A 77 12.82 -32.38 9.29
CA LYS A 77 12.20 -31.38 10.17
C LYS A 77 11.51 -30.31 9.36
N ALA A 78 10.26 -30.08 9.72
CA ALA A 78 9.49 -28.94 9.27
C ALA A 78 10.29 -27.64 9.44
N ILE A 79 10.28 -26.81 8.41
CA ILE A 79 10.90 -25.49 8.47
C ILE A 79 10.06 -24.66 9.45
N SER A 80 10.66 -24.29 10.57
CA SER A 80 10.05 -23.30 11.46
C SER A 80 10.14 -21.95 10.78
N VAL A 81 9.05 -21.55 10.10
CA VAL A 81 8.92 -20.26 9.43
C VAL A 81 8.55 -19.24 10.49
N LEU A 82 9.20 -18.07 10.49
CA LEU A 82 8.96 -16.88 11.32
C LEU A 82 9.72 -16.84 12.68
N GLU A 83 11.02 -16.98 12.63
CA GLU A 83 11.90 -16.44 13.67
C GLU A 83 12.78 -15.33 13.08
N ASN A 84 12.24 -14.11 12.96
CA ASN A 84 12.94 -12.80 12.84
C ASN A 84 14.00 -12.59 11.73
N SER A 85 14.18 -13.49 10.77
CA SER A 85 15.20 -13.35 9.72
C SER A 85 14.65 -13.34 8.29
N GLU A 86 13.34 -13.22 8.13
CA GLU A 86 12.69 -13.33 6.82
C GLU A 86 12.52 -11.97 6.17
N LYS A 87 12.98 -11.85 4.94
CA LYS A 87 12.80 -10.66 4.13
C LYS A 87 11.65 -10.85 3.16
N LEU A 88 10.60 -10.03 3.26
CA LEU A 88 9.52 -9.99 2.27
C LEU A 88 10.08 -9.49 0.93
N LEU A 89 9.92 -10.30 -0.13
CA LEU A 89 10.30 -9.97 -1.50
C LEU A 89 9.10 -9.53 -2.34
N TYR A 90 7.91 -10.08 -2.06
CA TYR A 90 6.66 -9.74 -2.74
C TYR A 90 5.45 -9.94 -1.80
N PRO A 91 4.46 -9.05 -1.78
CA PRO A 91 4.47 -7.75 -2.46
C PRO A 91 5.56 -6.83 -1.89
N ILE A 92 6.08 -5.94 -2.71
CA ILE A 92 7.01 -4.92 -2.23
C ILE A 92 6.21 -3.99 -1.33
N LYS A 93 6.21 -4.24 -0.02
CA LYS A 93 5.67 -3.30 0.96
C LYS A 93 6.77 -2.39 1.44
N ILE A 94 6.58 -1.13 1.24
CA ILE A 94 7.36 -0.11 1.91
C ILE A 94 6.76 0.04 3.30
N LEU A 95 7.52 -0.37 4.32
CA LEU A 95 7.12 -0.23 5.71
C LEU A 95 6.72 1.23 5.99
N GLY A 96 5.49 1.43 6.48
CA GLY A 96 4.99 2.75 6.84
C GLY A 96 4.10 3.44 5.80
N VAL A 97 3.89 2.85 4.62
CA VAL A 97 2.94 3.39 3.62
C VAL A 97 1.70 2.48 3.55
N PRO A 98 0.50 3.01 3.75
CA PRO A 98 -0.72 2.23 3.61
C PRO A 98 -0.94 1.84 2.14
N SER A 99 -1.61 0.69 1.91
CA SER A 99 -2.08 0.34 0.56
C SER A 99 -3.03 1.41 0.03
N PRO A 100 -3.09 1.64 -1.30
CA PRO A 100 -3.99 2.64 -1.85
C PRO A 100 -5.44 2.32 -1.48
N ASN A 101 -6.21 3.38 -1.16
CA ASN A 101 -7.63 3.25 -0.84
C ASN A 101 -8.39 2.58 -1.99
N GLN A 102 -9.36 1.72 -1.68
CA GLN A 102 -10.13 0.98 -2.70
C GLN A 102 -10.95 1.88 -3.62
N ASP A 103 -11.39 3.04 -3.11
CA ASP A 103 -12.15 4.03 -3.88
C ASP A 103 -11.26 5.12 -4.50
N MET A 104 -9.94 4.94 -4.47
CA MET A 104 -9.01 5.85 -5.14
C MET A 104 -9.21 5.77 -6.67
N PRO A 105 -9.37 6.91 -7.39
CA PRO A 105 -9.45 6.90 -8.84
C PRO A 105 -8.21 6.24 -9.48
N ASP A 106 -8.40 5.51 -10.58
CA ASP A 106 -7.36 4.65 -11.15
C ASP A 106 -6.09 5.42 -11.53
N ASP A 107 -6.21 6.60 -12.15
CA ASP A 107 -5.08 7.45 -12.53
C ASP A 107 -4.33 8.02 -11.31
N VAL A 108 -5.03 8.28 -10.20
CA VAL A 108 -4.42 8.66 -8.92
C VAL A 108 -3.73 7.48 -8.27
N LYS A 109 -4.33 6.30 -8.35
CA LYS A 109 -3.83 5.05 -7.78
C LYS A 109 -2.53 4.60 -8.45
N GLU A 110 -2.43 4.71 -9.77
CA GLU A 110 -1.20 4.42 -10.51
C GLU A 110 -0.04 5.27 -10.00
N ILE A 111 -0.24 6.59 -9.90
CA ILE A 111 0.78 7.52 -9.39
C ILE A 111 1.11 7.24 -7.91
N TYR A 112 0.10 6.92 -7.10
CA TYR A 112 0.29 6.56 -5.69
C TYR A 112 1.18 5.32 -5.53
N ILE A 113 0.94 4.29 -6.34
CA ILE A 113 1.74 3.06 -6.33
C ILE A 113 3.18 3.38 -6.74
N GLU A 114 3.39 4.10 -7.84
CA GLU A 114 4.73 4.53 -8.29
C GLU A 114 5.45 5.32 -7.20
N ALA A 115 4.77 6.29 -6.57
CA ALA A 115 5.31 7.08 -5.48
C ALA A 115 5.71 6.21 -4.28
N SER A 116 4.91 5.19 -3.97
CA SER A 116 5.20 4.26 -2.89
C SER A 116 6.40 3.38 -3.20
N GLU A 117 6.52 2.86 -4.42
CA GLU A 117 7.61 1.96 -4.82
C GLU A 117 8.98 2.64 -4.84
N ILE A 118 9.01 3.95 -5.14
CA ILE A 118 10.28 4.70 -5.19
C ILE A 118 10.69 5.31 -3.84
N LEU A 119 9.82 5.31 -2.85
CA LEU A 119 10.03 5.97 -1.55
C LEU A 119 11.36 5.60 -0.89
N ASP A 120 11.70 4.31 -0.88
CA ASP A 120 12.95 3.83 -0.26
C ASP A 120 14.21 4.29 -1.00
N LYS A 121 14.11 4.45 -2.31
CA LYS A 121 15.23 4.83 -3.18
C LYS A 121 15.36 6.35 -3.33
N SER A 122 14.24 7.04 -3.34
CA SER A 122 14.18 8.50 -3.51
C SER A 122 12.95 9.10 -2.83
N PRO A 123 13.03 9.42 -1.53
CA PRO A 123 11.95 10.10 -0.82
C PRO A 123 11.52 11.40 -1.52
N ARG A 124 12.48 12.11 -2.11
CA ARG A 124 12.24 13.30 -2.91
C ARG A 124 11.34 13.05 -4.12
N SER A 125 11.60 12.01 -4.90
CA SER A 125 10.78 11.65 -6.05
C SER A 125 9.40 11.18 -5.63
N SER A 126 9.31 10.43 -4.54
CA SER A 126 8.03 10.01 -3.94
C SER A 126 7.17 11.20 -3.53
N ALA A 127 7.75 12.22 -2.91
CA ALA A 127 7.03 13.44 -2.55
C ALA A 127 6.54 14.23 -3.78
N ALA A 128 7.33 14.28 -4.85
CA ALA A 128 6.93 14.92 -6.11
C ALA A 128 5.75 14.18 -6.77
N LEU A 129 5.79 12.85 -6.80
CA LEU A 129 4.69 12.01 -7.30
C LEU A 129 3.44 12.11 -6.41
N SER A 130 3.59 12.18 -5.08
CA SER A 130 2.46 12.43 -4.18
C SER A 130 1.75 13.75 -4.50
N ARG A 131 2.51 14.80 -4.83
CA ARG A 131 1.94 16.07 -5.30
C ARG A 131 1.17 15.90 -6.61
N LEU A 132 1.72 15.15 -7.59
CA LEU A 132 1.05 14.87 -8.85
C LEU A 132 -0.26 14.07 -8.61
N ALA A 133 -0.25 13.10 -7.69
CA ALA A 133 -1.44 12.37 -7.29
C ALA A 133 -2.54 13.31 -6.73
N ILE A 134 -2.16 14.29 -5.89
CA ILE A 134 -3.12 15.31 -5.39
C ILE A 134 -3.63 16.22 -6.50
N GLU A 135 -2.79 16.62 -7.47
CA GLU A 135 -3.25 17.40 -8.63
C GLU A 135 -4.36 16.69 -9.40
N LYS A 136 -4.21 15.38 -9.61
CA LYS A 136 -5.25 14.55 -10.23
C LYS A 136 -6.47 14.39 -9.33
N LEU A 137 -6.25 14.14 -8.04
CA LEU A 137 -7.34 13.93 -7.08
C LEU A 137 -8.26 15.14 -6.97
N VAL A 138 -7.72 16.37 -6.92
CA VAL A 138 -8.55 17.58 -6.84
C VAL A 138 -9.38 17.80 -8.11
N ASP A 139 -8.93 17.31 -9.27
CA ASP A 139 -9.73 17.32 -10.50
C ASP A 139 -10.93 16.34 -10.41
N HIS A 140 -10.73 15.16 -9.84
CA HIS A 140 -11.84 14.24 -9.53
C HIS A 140 -12.83 14.82 -8.52
N LEU A 141 -12.36 15.68 -7.60
CA LEU A 141 -13.20 16.43 -6.68
C LEU A 141 -13.87 17.66 -7.34
N LYS A 142 -13.69 17.85 -8.66
CA LYS A 142 -14.24 18.95 -9.46
C LYS A 142 -13.81 20.34 -8.95
N ALA A 143 -12.60 20.44 -8.45
CA ALA A 143 -12.03 21.70 -8.02
C ALA A 143 -11.71 22.60 -9.23
N GLU A 144 -12.15 23.86 -9.16
CA GLU A 144 -11.88 24.86 -10.20
C GLU A 144 -10.66 25.72 -9.84
N GLY A 145 -9.79 25.97 -10.80
CA GLY A 145 -8.60 26.78 -10.62
C GLY A 145 -7.53 26.52 -11.65
N LYS A 146 -6.65 27.50 -11.87
CA LYS A 146 -5.56 27.44 -12.86
C LYS A 146 -4.36 26.59 -12.39
N ASP A 147 -4.22 26.39 -11.11
CA ASP A 147 -3.15 25.63 -10.47
C ASP A 147 -3.66 24.96 -9.19
N LEU A 148 -2.85 24.09 -8.60
CA LEU A 148 -3.20 23.32 -7.41
C LEU A 148 -3.60 24.23 -6.23
N ASN A 149 -2.91 25.35 -6.01
CA ASN A 149 -3.21 26.27 -4.94
C ASN A 149 -4.62 26.90 -5.11
N ASN A 150 -4.98 27.31 -6.32
CA ASN A 150 -6.31 27.86 -6.61
C ASN A 150 -7.40 26.79 -6.47
N LYS A 151 -7.14 25.55 -6.92
CA LYS A 151 -8.04 24.39 -6.75
C LYS A 151 -8.32 24.09 -5.27
N ILE A 152 -7.27 24.07 -4.44
CA ILE A 152 -7.43 23.92 -2.97
C ILE A 152 -8.26 25.06 -2.41
N GLY A 153 -7.96 26.30 -2.78
CA GLY A 153 -8.74 27.47 -2.35
C GLY A 153 -10.22 27.41 -2.77
N TYR A 154 -10.51 26.85 -3.93
CA TYR A 154 -11.89 26.59 -4.37
C TYR A 154 -12.59 25.60 -3.42
N LEU A 155 -11.98 24.45 -3.14
CA LEU A 155 -12.54 23.44 -2.24
C LEU A 155 -12.75 23.98 -0.81
N VAL A 156 -11.86 24.84 -0.33
CA VAL A 156 -12.00 25.50 0.98
C VAL A 156 -13.27 26.37 1.00
N ARG A 157 -13.52 27.16 -0.05
CA ARG A 157 -14.75 27.96 -0.16
C ARG A 157 -16.03 27.11 -0.25
N GLN A 158 -15.89 25.86 -0.69
CA GLN A 158 -16.99 24.88 -0.71
C GLN A 158 -17.15 24.13 0.63
N GLY A 159 -16.52 24.60 1.71
CA GLY A 159 -16.68 24.05 3.05
C GLY A 159 -15.79 22.80 3.32
N MET A 160 -14.61 22.74 2.70
CA MET A 160 -13.66 21.67 3.01
C MET A 160 -13.20 21.75 4.48
N PRO A 161 -13.19 20.65 5.24
CA PRO A 161 -12.65 20.61 6.58
C PRO A 161 -11.20 21.09 6.65
N ILE A 162 -10.85 21.79 7.71
CA ILE A 162 -9.53 22.40 7.87
C ILE A 162 -8.40 21.35 7.89
N GLU A 163 -8.67 20.17 8.44
CA GLU A 163 -7.71 19.07 8.48
C GLU A 163 -7.37 18.57 7.07
N ILE A 164 -8.38 18.48 6.20
CA ILE A 164 -8.17 18.05 4.79
C ILE A 164 -7.44 19.14 4.01
N GLN A 165 -7.76 20.42 4.24
CA GLN A 165 -7.02 21.54 3.67
C GLN A 165 -5.53 21.46 4.06
N GLN A 166 -5.23 21.26 5.35
CA GLN A 166 -3.86 21.17 5.84
C GLN A 166 -3.10 20.00 5.22
N MET A 167 -3.74 18.85 5.01
CA MET A 167 -3.14 17.71 4.30
C MET A 167 -2.82 18.07 2.85
N LEU A 168 -3.78 18.66 2.11
CA LEU A 168 -3.57 19.10 0.72
C LEU A 168 -2.45 20.11 0.61
N ASP A 169 -2.41 21.12 1.49
CA ASP A 169 -1.35 22.12 1.50
C ASP A 169 0.01 21.52 1.86
N SER A 170 0.06 20.57 2.80
CA SER A 170 1.29 19.85 3.14
C SER A 170 1.87 19.12 1.93
N VAL A 171 1.04 18.34 1.22
CA VAL A 171 1.49 17.62 0.02
C VAL A 171 1.91 18.60 -1.07
N ARG A 172 1.17 19.69 -1.27
CA ARG A 172 1.49 20.73 -2.26
C ARG A 172 2.85 21.37 -1.98
N VAL A 173 3.06 21.83 -0.74
CA VAL A 173 4.28 22.58 -0.36
C VAL A 173 5.48 21.68 -0.35
N VAL A 174 5.40 20.52 0.30
CA VAL A 174 6.51 19.56 0.40
C VAL A 174 6.86 19.00 -0.98
N GLY A 175 5.85 18.58 -1.76
CA GLY A 175 6.08 18.06 -3.11
C GLY A 175 6.64 19.12 -4.08
N ASN A 176 6.29 20.39 -3.92
CA ASN A 176 6.89 21.47 -4.71
C ASN A 176 8.38 21.66 -4.38
N ASN A 177 8.75 21.61 -3.09
CA ASN A 177 10.15 21.67 -2.66
C ASN A 177 10.96 20.45 -3.12
N ALA A 178 10.31 19.34 -3.41
CA ALA A 178 10.96 18.16 -3.95
C ALA A 178 11.56 18.39 -5.35
N VAL A 179 10.88 19.16 -6.21
CA VAL A 179 11.33 19.46 -7.58
C VAL A 179 12.07 20.80 -7.68
N HIS A 180 11.75 21.74 -6.80
CA HIS A 180 12.42 23.03 -6.70
C HIS A 180 13.11 23.13 -5.35
N PRO A 181 14.43 22.89 -5.24
CA PRO A 181 15.17 22.93 -3.99
C PRO A 181 14.93 24.26 -3.25
N GLY A 182 14.37 24.16 -2.06
CA GLY A 182 14.02 25.30 -1.22
C GLY A 182 14.42 25.05 0.24
N GLN A 183 13.54 25.40 1.17
CA GLN A 183 13.81 25.32 2.61
C GLN A 183 13.65 23.90 3.20
N ILE A 184 13.00 22.97 2.47
CA ILE A 184 12.73 21.61 2.94
C ILE A 184 13.68 20.66 2.23
N ASP A 185 14.62 20.08 2.98
CA ASP A 185 15.47 19.00 2.46
C ASP A 185 14.76 17.66 2.61
N LEU A 186 14.42 17.07 1.46
CA LEU A 186 13.77 15.77 1.37
C LEU A 186 14.73 14.64 1.03
N LYS A 187 16.03 14.95 0.88
CA LYS A 187 16.99 13.98 0.36
C LYS A 187 17.03 12.69 1.19
N ASP A 188 16.91 12.84 2.51
CA ASP A 188 16.96 11.74 3.46
C ASP A 188 15.71 11.67 4.37
N ASN A 189 14.65 12.44 4.09
CA ASN A 189 13.45 12.48 4.93
C ASN A 189 12.35 11.55 4.41
N LYS A 190 12.59 10.26 4.56
CA LYS A 190 11.67 9.20 4.16
C LYS A 190 10.35 9.25 4.95
N GLU A 191 10.40 9.57 6.23
CA GLU A 191 9.20 9.64 7.10
C GLU A 191 8.24 10.73 6.64
N LEU A 192 8.77 11.90 6.28
CA LEU A 192 7.95 12.97 5.74
C LEU A 192 7.31 12.57 4.41
N ALA A 193 8.07 11.96 3.48
CA ALA A 193 7.53 11.50 2.21
C ALA A 193 6.46 10.39 2.38
N ALA A 194 6.65 9.46 3.33
CA ALA A 194 5.64 8.44 3.67
C ALA A 194 4.35 9.07 4.24
N SER A 195 4.48 10.14 5.03
CA SER A 195 3.34 10.88 5.56
C SER A 195 2.50 11.53 4.45
N LEU A 196 3.13 12.00 3.37
CA LEU A 196 2.39 12.55 2.22
C LEU A 196 1.50 11.50 1.55
N LEU A 197 2.01 10.28 1.37
CA LEU A 197 1.22 9.17 0.84
C LEU A 197 0.04 8.82 1.77
N THR A 198 0.28 8.82 3.09
CA THR A 198 -0.79 8.64 4.07
C THR A 198 -1.87 9.72 3.93
N PHE A 199 -1.48 10.98 3.73
CA PHE A 199 -2.42 12.09 3.52
C PHE A 199 -3.26 11.91 2.25
N VAL A 200 -2.64 11.48 1.13
CA VAL A 200 -3.40 11.17 -0.09
C VAL A 200 -4.51 10.16 0.20
N ASN A 201 -4.22 9.07 0.90
CA ASN A 201 -5.20 8.06 1.28
C ASN A 201 -6.31 8.61 2.19
N LEU A 202 -5.95 9.41 3.20
CA LEU A 202 -6.92 10.02 4.12
C LEU A 202 -7.85 11.00 3.39
N ILE A 203 -7.34 11.75 2.43
CA ILE A 203 -8.15 12.66 1.61
C ILE A 203 -9.15 11.87 0.76
N VAL A 204 -8.71 10.76 0.12
CA VAL A 204 -9.60 9.86 -0.62
C VAL A 204 -10.67 9.27 0.30
N ASP A 205 -10.27 8.78 1.48
CA ASP A 205 -11.25 8.23 2.44
C ASP A 205 -12.29 9.27 2.82
N ASN A 206 -11.87 10.45 3.22
CA ASN A 206 -12.79 11.51 3.67
C ASN A 206 -13.67 12.05 2.55
N ARG A 207 -13.13 12.26 1.35
CA ARG A 207 -13.84 12.97 0.26
C ARG A 207 -14.55 12.04 -0.72
N ILE A 208 -14.22 10.76 -0.76
CA ILE A 208 -14.80 9.79 -1.70
C ILE A 208 -15.44 8.64 -0.93
N SER A 209 -14.66 7.88 -0.10
CA SER A 209 -15.16 6.64 0.50
C SER A 209 -16.24 6.88 1.53
N GLN A 210 -16.04 7.82 2.45
CA GLN A 210 -17.02 8.11 3.50
C GLN A 210 -18.34 8.65 2.93
N PRO A 211 -18.36 9.65 2.03
CA PRO A 211 -19.60 10.09 1.39
C PRO A 211 -20.33 8.99 0.64
N LYS A 212 -19.60 8.13 -0.07
CA LYS A 212 -20.16 6.98 -0.79
C LYS A 212 -20.84 5.99 0.16
N LYS A 213 -20.18 5.65 1.29
CA LYS A 213 -20.73 4.76 2.33
C LYS A 213 -21.99 5.37 2.97
N ILE A 214 -21.92 6.65 3.37
CA ILE A 214 -23.05 7.35 3.99
C ILE A 214 -24.24 7.39 3.02
N LYS A 215 -23.99 7.75 1.76
CA LYS A 215 -25.03 7.80 0.72
C LYS A 215 -25.66 6.41 0.50
N SER A 216 -24.87 5.34 0.44
CA SER A 216 -25.39 3.98 0.28
C SER A 216 -26.34 3.59 1.40
N VAL A 217 -26.02 3.92 2.66
CA VAL A 217 -26.90 3.66 3.81
C VAL A 217 -28.16 4.52 3.74
N TYR A 218 -28.01 5.83 3.45
CA TYR A 218 -29.15 6.74 3.33
C TYR A 218 -30.12 6.31 2.22
N ASP A 219 -29.60 5.92 1.06
CA ASP A 219 -30.41 5.47 -0.09
C ASP A 219 -31.14 4.14 0.20
N SER A 220 -30.68 3.35 1.17
CA SER A 220 -31.35 2.12 1.62
C SER A 220 -32.57 2.37 2.53
N LEU A 221 -32.74 3.58 3.04
CA LEU A 221 -33.91 3.93 3.85
C LEU A 221 -35.21 3.86 3.02
N PRO A 222 -36.34 3.38 3.61
CA PRO A 222 -37.62 3.43 2.94
C PRO A 222 -37.96 4.84 2.47
N GLU A 223 -38.57 4.95 1.29
CA GLU A 223 -38.88 6.22 0.62
C GLU A 223 -39.72 7.17 1.50
N SER A 224 -40.66 6.61 2.31
CA SER A 224 -41.49 7.40 3.23
C SER A 224 -40.67 8.19 4.25
N TYR A 225 -39.59 7.56 4.77
CA TYR A 225 -38.69 8.24 5.72
C TYR A 225 -37.83 9.31 5.03
N ARG A 226 -37.31 9.02 3.83
CA ARG A 226 -36.52 9.99 3.05
C ARG A 226 -37.36 11.22 2.72
N LYS A 227 -38.62 11.04 2.27
CA LYS A 227 -39.58 12.16 2.04
C LYS A 227 -39.89 12.95 3.30
N ALA A 228 -39.92 12.29 4.46
CA ALA A 228 -40.14 13.02 5.74
C ALA A 228 -38.92 13.87 6.12
N ILE A 229 -37.70 13.36 5.86
CA ILE A 229 -36.46 14.13 6.06
C ILE A 229 -36.42 15.34 5.13
N ASP A 230 -36.71 15.14 3.83
CA ASP A 230 -36.71 16.23 2.84
C ASP A 230 -37.70 17.36 3.22
N ARG A 231 -38.87 16.99 3.82
CA ARG A 231 -39.85 18.00 4.30
C ARG A 231 -39.38 18.77 5.53
N ARG A 232 -38.53 18.18 6.36
CA ARG A 232 -37.94 18.85 7.53
C ARG A 232 -36.87 19.88 7.12
N ASP A 233 -36.10 19.54 6.07
CA ASP A 233 -34.92 20.29 5.66
C ASP A 233 -35.25 21.41 4.63
N ASN A 234 -36.47 21.42 4.05
CA ASN A 234 -37.01 22.44 3.16
C ASN A 234 -38.11 23.24 3.88
#